data_9e54338c9d4e2bcbdb49c112ca93ed69
#
_entry.id   9e54338c9d4e2bcbdb49c112ca93ed69
#
_cell.length_a   1.000
_cell.length_b   1.000
_cell.length_c   1.000
_cell.angle_alpha   90.00
_cell.angle_beta   90.00
_cell.angle_gamma   90.00
#
_symmetry.space_group_name_H-M   'P 1'
#
loop_
_entity.id
_entity.type
_entity.pdbx_description
1 polymer ?
#
loop_
_entity_poly.entity_id
_entity_poly.type
_entity_poly.pdbx_seq_one_letter_code
_entity_poly.pdbx_strand_id
1 'polypeptide(L)'
;MSDMREHPLRFKATNELHARPFPIVSASARAAFFAYGNSDDSVDRSNSSDWDHLIQLLDRFGAPHPAPNATHYFGKLGQAWIKWERHTEFTTYTAIIDNLGKVAFDGTEFNIFPADWLDSTPGVRLTSSAIRIESTASTKTIQRHLKSHFVAESLAVSRVLDGAAVIAGDYRIDVHGNLRFSVFVSPTTGRNRIGRIVQRLNEIEVYKTMSMLGLFQARELSSRLSAVDHSMSELVAALSDENVSAEANLD
;
A
#
# COMPACT_ATOMS: atom_id res chain seq x y z
N MET A 1 27.91 22.28 17.54
CA MET A 1 26.57 21.78 17.29
C MET A 1 25.92 21.56 18.62
N SER A 2 24.72 22.11 18.87
CA SER A 2 23.99 21.84 20.12
C SER A 2 23.65 20.36 20.19
N ASP A 3 23.91 19.75 21.35
CA ASP A 3 23.66 18.32 21.61
C ASP A 3 22.14 18.12 21.83
N MET A 4 21.36 18.15 20.72
CA MET A 4 19.92 17.95 20.76
C MET A 4 19.65 16.47 21.06
N ARG A 5 18.81 16.21 22.08
CA ARG A 5 18.42 14.84 22.42
C ARG A 5 17.64 14.19 21.27
N GLU A 6 18.10 13.03 20.85
CA GLU A 6 17.48 12.23 19.80
C GLU A 6 16.30 11.40 20.35
N HIS A 7 15.21 11.29 19.58
CA HIS A 7 14.13 10.36 19.93
C HIS A 7 14.63 8.91 19.76
N PRO A 8 14.38 7.99 20.72
CA PRO A 8 14.91 6.61 20.67
C PRO A 8 14.60 5.85 19.37
N LEU A 9 13.44 6.12 18.76
CA LEU A 9 12.99 5.47 17.51
C LEU A 9 13.36 6.24 16.23
N ARG A 10 14.07 7.38 16.33
CA ARG A 10 14.36 8.23 15.17
C ARG A 10 15.07 7.47 14.05
N PHE A 11 16.13 6.75 14.37
CA PHE A 11 16.90 5.96 13.39
C PHE A 11 16.06 4.83 12.80
N LYS A 12 15.28 4.11 13.62
CA LYS A 12 14.39 3.05 13.16
C LYS A 12 13.34 3.60 12.19
N ALA A 13 12.68 4.70 12.54
CA ALA A 13 11.70 5.35 11.69
C ALA A 13 12.30 5.88 10.37
N THR A 14 13.50 6.48 10.42
CA THR A 14 14.18 6.96 9.21
C THR A 14 14.56 5.81 8.29
N ASN A 15 15.05 4.69 8.85
CA ASN A 15 15.41 3.52 8.05
C ASN A 15 14.19 2.85 7.41
N GLU A 16 13.04 2.82 8.07
CA GLU A 16 11.80 2.30 7.51
C GLU A 16 11.33 3.13 6.30
N LEU A 17 11.47 4.45 6.38
CA LEU A 17 11.12 5.39 5.32
C LEU A 17 12.24 5.62 4.31
N HIS A 18 13.36 4.88 4.41
CA HIS A 18 14.48 5.07 3.52
C HIS A 18 14.08 4.91 2.05
N ALA A 19 14.35 5.95 1.26
CA ALA A 19 13.95 5.97 -0.15
C ALA A 19 14.66 4.86 -0.94
N ARG A 20 13.92 3.84 -1.31
CA ARG A 20 14.39 2.77 -2.19
C ARG A 20 14.42 3.28 -3.63
N PRO A 21 15.27 2.71 -4.52
CA PRO A 21 15.32 3.13 -5.91
C PRO A 21 13.94 3.09 -6.57
N PHE A 22 13.57 4.18 -7.23
CA PHE A 22 12.34 4.25 -8.01
C PHE A 22 12.57 3.68 -9.42
N PRO A 23 11.53 3.05 -10.01
CA PRO A 23 11.63 2.51 -11.36
C PRO A 23 11.74 3.62 -12.40
N ILE A 24 12.33 3.31 -13.55
CA ILE A 24 12.29 4.16 -14.73
C ILE A 24 11.02 3.80 -15.50
N VAL A 25 10.06 4.73 -15.61
CA VAL A 25 8.75 4.50 -16.24
C VAL A 25 8.60 5.37 -17.47
N SER A 26 8.21 4.77 -18.59
CA SER A 26 7.89 5.50 -19.82
C SER A 26 6.51 6.16 -19.71
N ALA A 27 6.30 7.24 -20.41
CA ALA A 27 4.95 7.73 -20.67
C ALA A 27 4.25 6.80 -21.65
N SER A 28 2.94 6.60 -21.45
CA SER A 28 2.12 5.55 -22.04
C SER A 28 2.45 4.17 -21.47
N ALA A 29 2.30 4.07 -20.14
CA ALA A 29 2.45 2.84 -19.38
C ALA A 29 1.25 2.64 -18.46
N ARG A 30 1.16 1.45 -17.88
CA ARG A 30 0.25 1.13 -16.79
C ARG A 30 1.01 0.40 -15.70
N ALA A 31 0.53 0.53 -14.46
CA ALA A 31 1.10 -0.21 -13.36
C ALA A 31 0.00 -0.87 -12.52
N ALA A 32 0.30 -2.07 -12.02
CA ALA A 32 -0.47 -2.75 -11.01
C ALA A 32 0.33 -2.77 -9.71
N PHE A 33 -0.29 -2.39 -8.63
CA PHE A 33 0.31 -2.37 -7.31
C PHE A 33 -0.59 -3.11 -6.32
N PHE A 34 0.01 -3.90 -5.45
CA PHE A 34 -0.67 -4.38 -4.26
C PHE A 34 0.30 -4.50 -3.08
N ALA A 35 -0.27 -4.36 -1.89
CA ALA A 35 0.39 -4.58 -0.62
C ALA A 35 -0.37 -5.64 0.16
N TYR A 36 0.34 -6.50 0.86
CA TYR A 36 -0.23 -7.48 1.77
C TYR A 36 0.54 -7.50 3.09
N GLY A 37 -0.13 -7.91 4.15
CA GLY A 37 0.41 -8.00 5.50
C GLY A 37 -0.30 -9.09 6.28
N ASN A 38 0.00 -9.21 7.59
CA ASN A 38 -0.70 -10.14 8.45
C ASN A 38 -2.17 -9.75 8.64
N SER A 39 -3.04 -10.74 8.83
CA SER A 39 -4.44 -10.53 9.22
C SER A 39 -4.58 -10.17 10.68
N ASP A 40 -3.67 -10.62 11.52
CA ASP A 40 -3.68 -10.47 12.96
C ASP A 40 -2.46 -9.65 13.43
N ASP A 41 -2.54 -9.10 14.64
CA ASP A 41 -1.44 -8.41 15.35
C ASP A 41 -0.26 -9.35 15.71
N SER A 42 -0.21 -10.56 15.15
CA SER A 42 0.90 -11.48 15.37
C SER A 42 2.18 -10.88 14.82
N VAL A 43 3.08 -10.55 15.75
CA VAL A 43 4.37 -9.88 15.50
C VAL A 43 5.32 -10.74 14.66
N ASP A 44 5.07 -12.04 14.53
CA ASP A 44 5.93 -12.98 13.85
C ASP A 44 5.53 -13.22 12.38
N ARG A 45 5.76 -12.21 11.55
CA ARG A 45 5.75 -12.41 10.12
C ARG A 45 7.01 -13.16 9.70
N SER A 46 6.85 -14.37 9.15
CA SER A 46 7.97 -15.14 8.65
C SER A 46 8.60 -14.47 7.42
N ASN A 47 9.82 -14.00 7.59
CA ASN A 47 10.61 -13.44 6.50
C ASN A 47 10.85 -14.42 5.36
N SER A 48 10.78 -15.74 5.62
CA SER A 48 10.96 -16.78 4.62
C SER A 48 9.77 -16.88 3.68
N SER A 49 8.53 -16.75 4.17
CA SER A 49 7.33 -16.90 3.33
C SER A 49 7.20 -15.80 2.28
N ASP A 50 7.55 -14.55 2.60
CA ASP A 50 7.57 -13.45 1.63
C ASP A 50 8.64 -13.66 0.55
N TRP A 51 9.79 -14.16 0.95
CA TRP A 51 10.87 -14.51 0.03
C TRP A 51 10.46 -15.67 -0.89
N ASP A 52 9.95 -16.75 -0.34
CA ASP A 52 9.53 -17.94 -1.10
C ASP A 52 8.42 -17.58 -2.11
N HIS A 53 7.49 -16.70 -1.72
CA HIS A 53 6.44 -16.20 -2.60
C HIS A 53 7.03 -15.40 -3.78
N LEU A 54 8.04 -14.55 -3.54
CA LEU A 54 8.76 -13.87 -4.63
C LEU A 54 9.47 -14.87 -5.55
N ILE A 55 10.23 -15.81 -4.97
CA ILE A 55 10.98 -16.79 -5.75
C ILE A 55 10.08 -17.63 -6.65
N GLN A 56 8.92 -18.08 -6.15
CA GLN A 56 7.93 -18.78 -6.96
C GLN A 56 7.47 -17.97 -8.18
N LEU A 57 7.29 -16.64 -8.03
CA LEU A 57 6.95 -15.77 -9.16
C LEU A 57 8.12 -15.70 -10.16
N LEU A 58 9.34 -15.49 -9.67
CA LEU A 58 10.53 -15.37 -10.52
C LEU A 58 10.79 -16.64 -11.31
N ASP A 59 10.66 -17.82 -10.68
CA ASP A 59 10.84 -19.13 -11.31
C ASP A 59 9.87 -19.35 -12.48
N ARG A 60 8.60 -18.95 -12.32
CA ARG A 60 7.59 -19.06 -13.38
C ARG A 60 7.95 -18.29 -14.66
N PHE A 61 8.74 -17.23 -14.51
CA PHE A 61 9.18 -16.40 -15.64
C PHE A 61 10.66 -16.61 -16.00
N GLY A 62 11.38 -17.52 -15.32
CA GLY A 62 12.80 -17.74 -15.53
C GLY A 62 13.63 -16.49 -15.23
N ALA A 63 13.21 -15.68 -14.26
CA ALA A 63 13.89 -14.44 -13.89
C ALA A 63 14.97 -14.67 -12.84
N PRO A 64 16.05 -13.87 -12.83
CA PRO A 64 17.11 -13.99 -11.84
C PRO A 64 16.60 -13.75 -10.42
N HIS A 65 17.07 -14.56 -9.48
CA HIS A 65 16.77 -14.38 -8.06
C HIS A 65 17.59 -13.24 -7.45
N PRO A 66 17.02 -12.48 -6.49
CA PRO A 66 17.80 -11.53 -5.70
C PRO A 66 18.76 -12.26 -4.75
N ALA A 67 19.70 -11.51 -4.16
CA ALA A 67 20.59 -12.06 -3.13
C ALA A 67 19.77 -12.57 -1.92
N PRO A 68 20.21 -13.62 -1.23
CA PRO A 68 19.57 -14.07 0.01
C PRO A 68 19.38 -12.92 1.00
N ASN A 69 18.23 -12.87 1.67
CA ASN A 69 17.85 -11.79 2.61
C ASN A 69 17.67 -10.39 1.99
N ALA A 70 17.60 -10.25 0.67
CA ALA A 70 17.23 -8.98 0.07
C ALA A 70 15.86 -8.52 0.60
N THR A 71 15.74 -7.22 0.82
CA THR A 71 14.48 -6.56 1.22
C THR A 71 13.79 -5.88 0.04
N HIS A 72 14.43 -5.91 -1.12
CA HIS A 72 13.88 -5.36 -2.36
C HIS A 72 14.42 -6.13 -3.57
N TYR A 73 13.60 -6.14 -4.62
CA TYR A 73 13.95 -6.69 -5.93
C TYR A 73 13.41 -5.76 -7.02
N PHE A 74 14.17 -5.58 -8.08
CA PHE A 74 13.71 -4.94 -9.30
C PHE A 74 14.26 -5.71 -10.50
N GLY A 75 13.37 -6.25 -11.32
CA GLY A 75 13.73 -7.09 -12.46
C GLY A 75 12.64 -7.15 -13.52
N LYS A 76 12.98 -7.75 -14.66
CA LYS A 76 12.05 -7.93 -15.78
C LYS A 76 11.38 -9.30 -15.69
N LEU A 77 10.04 -9.33 -15.80
CA LEU A 77 9.24 -10.53 -15.92
C LEU A 77 8.44 -10.45 -17.23
N GLY A 78 8.82 -11.22 -18.24
CA GLY A 78 8.19 -11.17 -19.55
C GLY A 78 8.16 -9.75 -20.14
N GLN A 79 6.98 -9.18 -20.29
CA GLN A 79 6.76 -7.82 -20.81
C GLN A 79 6.72 -6.73 -19.73
N ALA A 80 6.75 -7.09 -18.45
CA ALA A 80 6.66 -6.17 -17.33
C ALA A 80 7.96 -6.01 -16.57
N TRP A 81 8.11 -4.91 -15.87
CA TRP A 81 9.08 -4.71 -14.82
C TRP A 81 8.40 -4.95 -13.48
N ILE A 82 9.01 -5.75 -12.61
CA ILE A 82 8.50 -6.00 -11.26
C ILE A 82 9.40 -5.34 -10.26
N LYS A 83 8.80 -4.61 -9.34
CA LYS A 83 9.42 -4.12 -8.10
C LYS A 83 8.77 -4.83 -6.94
N TRP A 84 9.56 -5.47 -6.11
CA TRP A 84 9.13 -6.09 -4.85
C TRP A 84 9.88 -5.41 -3.70
N GLU A 85 9.17 -5.15 -2.61
CA GLU A 85 9.73 -4.53 -1.41
C GLU A 85 9.10 -5.16 -0.19
N ARG A 86 9.96 -5.60 0.75
CA ARG A 86 9.57 -6.11 2.05
C ARG A 86 9.85 -5.06 3.10
N HIS A 87 8.83 -4.71 3.84
CA HIS A 87 8.84 -3.85 5.01
C HIS A 87 8.61 -4.68 6.27
N THR A 88 8.64 -4.05 7.43
CA THR A 88 8.39 -4.73 8.71
C THR A 88 6.96 -5.25 8.80
N GLU A 89 5.98 -4.44 8.41
CA GLU A 89 4.55 -4.73 8.58
C GLU A 89 3.88 -5.26 7.30
N PHE A 90 4.45 -5.00 6.14
CA PHE A 90 3.85 -5.37 4.85
C PHE A 90 4.89 -5.66 3.77
N THR A 91 4.45 -6.32 2.73
CA THR A 91 5.22 -6.52 1.48
C THR A 91 4.45 -5.98 0.30
N THR A 92 5.16 -5.40 -0.66
CA THR A 92 4.56 -4.80 -1.85
C THR A 92 5.09 -5.40 -3.14
N TYR A 93 4.20 -5.47 -4.14
CA TYR A 93 4.54 -5.73 -5.52
C TYR A 93 4.05 -4.58 -6.40
N THR A 94 4.90 -4.12 -7.30
CA THR A 94 4.54 -3.18 -8.36
C THR A 94 4.95 -3.76 -9.70
N ALA A 95 3.98 -4.03 -10.56
CA ALA A 95 4.24 -4.38 -11.97
C ALA A 95 4.10 -3.14 -12.84
N ILE A 96 5.03 -2.92 -13.76
CA ILE A 96 5.01 -1.80 -14.70
C ILE A 96 5.07 -2.38 -16.11
N ILE A 97 4.09 -2.00 -16.94
CA ILE A 97 3.90 -2.49 -18.30
C ILE A 97 3.96 -1.30 -19.26
N ASP A 98 4.89 -1.31 -20.21
CA ASP A 98 5.14 -0.22 -21.15
C ASP A 98 4.10 -0.15 -22.28
N ASN A 99 2.81 -0.21 -21.93
CA ASN A 99 1.66 0.07 -22.82
C ASN A 99 0.42 0.40 -22.00
N LEU A 100 -0.57 1.04 -22.64
CA LEU A 100 -1.82 1.44 -21.98
C LEU A 100 -2.90 0.34 -21.93
N GLY A 101 -2.70 -0.78 -22.63
CA GLY A 101 -3.79 -1.71 -22.83
C GLY A 101 -4.87 -1.17 -23.77
N LYS A 102 -5.87 -2.00 -24.07
CA LYS A 102 -7.00 -1.63 -24.95
C LYS A 102 -8.05 -0.79 -24.24
N VAL A 103 -8.34 -1.15 -22.99
CA VAL A 103 -9.35 -0.51 -22.15
C VAL A 103 -8.68 -0.04 -20.86
N ALA A 104 -9.08 1.10 -20.34
CA ALA A 104 -8.53 1.63 -19.09
C ALA A 104 -9.21 0.94 -17.90
N PHE A 105 -8.42 0.51 -16.94
CA PHE A 105 -8.89 -0.08 -15.68
C PHE A 105 -9.80 -1.30 -15.86
N ASP A 106 -9.46 -2.18 -16.82
CA ASP A 106 -10.19 -3.42 -17.08
C ASP A 106 -9.66 -4.62 -16.28
N GLY A 107 -8.75 -4.40 -15.34
CA GLY A 107 -8.13 -5.41 -14.50
C GLY A 107 -6.94 -6.13 -15.16
N THR A 108 -6.72 -5.93 -16.47
CA THR A 108 -5.62 -6.61 -17.20
C THR A 108 -4.23 -6.16 -16.79
N GLU A 109 -4.12 -5.07 -16.01
CA GLU A 109 -2.87 -4.64 -15.36
C GLU A 109 -2.31 -5.73 -14.43
N PHE A 110 -3.19 -6.50 -13.78
CA PHE A 110 -2.84 -7.56 -12.85
C PHE A 110 -2.56 -8.92 -13.48
N ASN A 111 -2.82 -9.10 -14.79
CA ASN A 111 -2.64 -10.39 -15.48
C ASN A 111 -1.19 -10.88 -15.52
N ILE A 112 -0.22 -10.05 -15.18
CA ILE A 112 1.17 -10.47 -15.00
C ILE A 112 1.34 -11.38 -13.78
N PHE A 113 0.45 -11.26 -12.80
CA PHE A 113 0.43 -12.09 -11.60
C PHE A 113 -0.52 -13.28 -11.84
N PRO A 114 -0.01 -14.53 -11.86
CA PRO A 114 -0.87 -15.70 -12.01
C PRO A 114 -1.88 -15.82 -10.87
N ALA A 115 -3.12 -16.19 -11.16
CA ALA A 115 -4.19 -16.22 -10.17
C ALA A 115 -3.88 -17.17 -9.00
N ASP A 116 -3.39 -18.38 -9.30
CA ASP A 116 -2.98 -19.37 -8.29
C ASP A 116 -1.81 -18.87 -7.40
N TRP A 117 -0.95 -18.04 -7.96
CA TRP A 117 0.13 -17.42 -7.21
C TRP A 117 -0.40 -16.29 -6.31
N LEU A 118 -1.35 -15.48 -6.78
CA LEU A 118 -2.02 -14.47 -5.95
C LEU A 118 -2.79 -15.12 -4.79
N ASP A 119 -3.44 -16.27 -5.04
CA ASP A 119 -4.15 -17.03 -4.01
C ASP A 119 -3.20 -17.61 -2.93
N SER A 120 -1.93 -17.82 -3.28
CA SER A 120 -0.88 -18.29 -2.35
C SER A 120 -0.18 -17.18 -1.58
N THR A 121 -0.64 -15.93 -1.68
CA THR A 121 -0.03 -14.80 -0.98
C THR A 121 0.05 -15.05 0.53
N PRO A 122 1.22 -14.90 1.17
CA PRO A 122 1.39 -15.21 2.59
C PRO A 122 0.86 -14.08 3.48
N GLY A 123 -0.43 -13.84 3.44
CA GLY A 123 -1.11 -12.78 4.20
C GLY A 123 -2.37 -12.30 3.50
N VAL A 124 -2.93 -11.21 4.02
CA VAL A 124 -4.12 -10.57 3.48
C VAL A 124 -3.78 -9.31 2.68
N ARG A 125 -4.53 -9.04 1.63
CA ARG A 125 -4.37 -7.83 0.85
C ARG A 125 -4.79 -6.61 1.67
N LEU A 126 -3.87 -5.69 1.89
CA LEU A 126 -4.09 -4.42 2.58
C LEU A 126 -4.65 -3.36 1.64
N THR A 127 -4.03 -3.23 0.47
CA THR A 127 -4.48 -2.32 -0.58
C THR A 127 -3.96 -2.77 -1.94
N SER A 128 -4.62 -2.30 -2.99
CA SER A 128 -4.16 -2.49 -4.38
C SER A 128 -4.61 -1.34 -5.26
N SER A 129 -3.83 -1.03 -6.29
CA SER A 129 -4.16 0.03 -7.24
C SER A 129 -3.76 -0.29 -8.67
N ALA A 130 -4.57 0.16 -9.61
CA ALA A 130 -4.26 0.25 -11.03
C ALA A 130 -3.90 1.70 -11.36
N ILE A 131 -2.73 1.91 -11.95
CA ILE A 131 -2.24 3.25 -12.32
C ILE A 131 -2.09 3.31 -13.83
N ARG A 132 -2.74 4.28 -14.45
CA ARG A 132 -2.62 4.57 -15.88
C ARG A 132 -1.80 5.84 -16.09
N ILE A 133 -0.73 5.75 -16.89
CA ILE A 133 0.21 6.85 -17.15
C ILE A 133 0.10 7.23 -18.62
N GLU A 134 -0.39 8.43 -18.92
CA GLU A 134 -0.56 8.91 -20.29
C GLU A 134 0.26 10.18 -20.54
N SER A 135 0.89 10.24 -21.73
CA SER A 135 1.56 11.46 -22.18
C SER A 135 0.56 12.37 -22.87
N THR A 136 0.12 13.42 -22.18
CA THR A 136 -0.75 14.45 -22.76
C THR A 136 -0.69 15.74 -21.96
N ALA A 137 -0.72 16.88 -22.67
CA ALA A 137 -0.90 18.22 -22.08
C ALA A 137 -2.33 18.75 -22.35
N SER A 138 -3.17 18.01 -23.06
CA SER A 138 -4.51 18.45 -23.43
C SER A 138 -5.49 18.37 -22.28
N THR A 139 -5.88 19.50 -21.73
CA THR A 139 -6.92 19.60 -20.69
C THR A 139 -8.23 18.94 -21.11
N LYS A 140 -8.62 19.08 -22.38
CA LYS A 140 -9.84 18.45 -22.92
C LYS A 140 -9.76 16.92 -22.89
N THR A 141 -8.60 16.36 -23.23
CA THR A 141 -8.35 14.90 -23.16
C THR A 141 -8.42 14.41 -21.73
N ILE A 142 -7.75 15.10 -20.81
CA ILE A 142 -7.77 14.79 -19.37
C ILE A 142 -9.20 14.82 -18.85
N GLN A 143 -9.95 15.89 -19.07
CA GLN A 143 -11.34 16.01 -18.59
C GLN A 143 -12.25 14.91 -19.13
N ARG A 144 -12.10 14.53 -20.41
CA ARG A 144 -12.88 13.42 -20.99
C ARG A 144 -12.56 12.10 -20.30
N HIS A 145 -11.28 11.81 -20.09
CA HIS A 145 -10.85 10.61 -19.38
C HIS A 145 -11.39 10.55 -17.95
N LEU A 146 -11.27 11.66 -17.22
CA LEU A 146 -11.76 11.74 -15.83
C LEU A 146 -13.28 11.48 -15.74
N LYS A 147 -14.07 12.07 -16.62
CA LYS A 147 -15.53 11.86 -16.68
C LYS A 147 -15.92 10.42 -17.00
N SER A 148 -15.09 9.69 -17.76
CA SER A 148 -15.40 8.32 -18.20
C SER A 148 -15.00 7.25 -17.20
N HIS A 149 -14.05 7.54 -16.29
CA HIS A 149 -13.44 6.49 -15.47
C HIS A 149 -13.54 6.74 -13.96
N PHE A 150 -13.94 7.93 -13.53
CA PHE A 150 -13.96 8.27 -12.11
C PHE A 150 -15.32 8.81 -11.66
N VAL A 151 -15.62 8.60 -10.39
CA VAL A 151 -16.85 9.08 -9.75
C VAL A 151 -16.64 10.54 -9.33
N ALA A 152 -17.42 11.45 -9.90
CA ALA A 152 -17.22 12.89 -9.77
C ALA A 152 -17.22 13.40 -8.33
N GLU A 153 -18.11 12.86 -7.47
CA GLU A 153 -18.30 13.29 -6.08
C GLU A 153 -17.07 13.04 -5.19
N SER A 154 -16.25 12.04 -5.53
CA SER A 154 -15.04 11.68 -4.77
C SER A 154 -13.75 11.94 -5.53
N LEU A 155 -13.83 12.49 -6.74
CA LEU A 155 -12.69 12.75 -7.60
C LEU A 155 -11.77 13.83 -7.02
N ALA A 156 -10.53 13.45 -6.73
CA ALA A 156 -9.44 14.36 -6.41
C ALA A 156 -8.52 14.51 -7.63
N VAL A 157 -8.17 15.73 -7.97
CA VAL A 157 -7.25 16.05 -9.07
C VAL A 157 -6.20 17.02 -8.57
N SER A 158 -4.94 16.65 -8.75
CA SER A 158 -3.79 17.47 -8.33
C SER A 158 -2.84 17.71 -9.48
N ARG A 159 -2.36 18.96 -9.61
CA ARG A 159 -1.27 19.31 -10.51
C ARG A 159 0.03 19.33 -9.73
N VAL A 160 1.02 18.58 -10.18
CA VAL A 160 2.29 18.38 -9.47
C VAL A 160 3.49 18.66 -10.38
N LEU A 161 4.69 18.72 -9.80
CA LEU A 161 5.95 18.98 -10.51
C LEU A 161 5.91 20.25 -11.37
N ASP A 162 5.50 21.36 -10.77
CA ASP A 162 5.38 22.67 -11.46
C ASP A 162 4.48 22.61 -12.71
N GLY A 163 3.46 21.76 -12.65
CA GLY A 163 2.50 21.58 -13.73
C GLY A 163 2.89 20.53 -14.78
N ALA A 164 4.04 19.87 -14.63
CA ALA A 164 4.49 18.83 -15.55
C ALA A 164 3.66 17.55 -15.48
N ALA A 165 2.88 17.35 -14.43
CA ALA A 165 1.97 16.22 -14.30
C ALA A 165 0.66 16.58 -13.63
N VAL A 166 -0.42 15.87 -14.00
CA VAL A 166 -1.72 15.87 -13.33
C VAL A 166 -1.99 14.46 -12.82
N ILE A 167 -2.32 14.34 -11.54
CA ILE A 167 -2.69 13.09 -10.90
C ILE A 167 -4.17 13.15 -10.55
N ALA A 168 -4.89 12.07 -10.80
CA ALA A 168 -6.31 11.96 -10.47
C ALA A 168 -6.63 10.57 -9.89
N GLY A 169 -7.56 10.54 -8.94
CA GLY A 169 -8.10 9.33 -8.34
C GLY A 169 -9.39 9.64 -7.58
N ASP A 170 -10.30 8.68 -7.45
CA ASP A 170 -11.56 8.84 -6.74
C ASP A 170 -11.61 8.08 -5.41
N TYR A 171 -10.52 7.41 -5.05
CA TYR A 171 -10.38 6.62 -3.82
C TYR A 171 -11.50 5.59 -3.59
N ARG A 172 -12.12 5.13 -4.67
CA ARG A 172 -13.13 4.08 -4.66
C ARG A 172 -12.53 2.79 -5.19
N ILE A 173 -12.84 1.70 -4.50
CA ILE A 173 -12.49 0.35 -4.96
C ILE A 173 -13.43 0.01 -6.12
N ASP A 174 -12.85 -0.38 -7.25
CA ASP A 174 -13.58 -0.73 -8.45
C ASP A 174 -14.11 -2.19 -8.42
N VAL A 175 -14.74 -2.61 -9.52
CA VAL A 175 -15.30 -3.98 -9.66
C VAL A 175 -14.24 -5.08 -9.65
N HIS A 176 -12.96 -4.74 -9.88
CA HIS A 176 -11.83 -5.65 -9.81
C HIS A 176 -11.14 -5.63 -8.43
N GLY A 177 -11.67 -4.86 -7.49
CA GLY A 177 -11.14 -4.74 -6.12
C GLY A 177 -9.95 -3.80 -6.00
N ASN A 178 -9.71 -2.88 -6.95
CA ASN A 178 -8.56 -2.00 -6.98
C ASN A 178 -8.95 -0.52 -6.89
N LEU A 179 -8.08 0.27 -6.27
CA LEU A 179 -8.10 1.72 -6.43
C LEU A 179 -7.58 2.11 -7.82
N ARG A 180 -8.03 3.24 -8.34
CA ARG A 180 -7.65 3.70 -9.68
C ARG A 180 -6.98 5.06 -9.61
N PHE A 181 -5.86 5.18 -10.33
CA PHE A 181 -5.15 6.44 -10.49
C PHE A 181 -4.82 6.69 -11.95
N SER A 182 -5.05 7.91 -12.41
CA SER A 182 -4.55 8.39 -13.71
C SER A 182 -3.46 9.42 -13.48
N VAL A 183 -2.37 9.27 -14.20
CA VAL A 183 -1.22 10.18 -14.21
C VAL A 183 -1.03 10.69 -15.63
N PHE A 184 -1.33 11.96 -15.85
CA PHE A 184 -1.12 12.62 -17.13
C PHE A 184 0.17 13.44 -17.05
N VAL A 185 1.12 13.14 -17.92
CA VAL A 185 2.42 13.79 -17.92
C VAL A 185 2.64 14.59 -19.19
N SER A 186 3.32 15.73 -19.08
CA SER A 186 3.78 16.46 -20.25
C SER A 186 4.68 15.57 -21.11
N PRO A 187 4.64 15.67 -22.44
CA PRO A 187 5.54 14.93 -23.34
C PRO A 187 7.03 15.10 -23.04
N THR A 188 7.39 16.19 -22.37
CA THR A 188 8.78 16.49 -21.96
C THR A 188 9.16 15.94 -20.58
N THR A 189 8.23 15.29 -19.87
CA THR A 189 8.49 14.76 -18.54
C THR A 189 9.43 13.56 -18.61
N GLY A 190 10.58 13.65 -17.94
CA GLY A 190 11.58 12.58 -17.93
C GLY A 190 11.09 11.32 -17.21
N ARG A 191 11.52 10.16 -17.69
CA ARG A 191 11.13 8.81 -17.19
C ARG A 191 11.37 8.61 -15.70
N ASN A 192 12.43 9.19 -15.14
CA ASN A 192 12.74 9.14 -13.71
C ASN A 192 11.70 9.92 -12.88
N ARG A 193 11.20 11.06 -13.38
CA ARG A 193 10.15 11.82 -12.71
C ARG A 193 8.83 11.04 -12.68
N ILE A 194 8.50 10.36 -13.78
CA ILE A 194 7.31 9.51 -13.88
C ILE A 194 7.41 8.36 -12.87
N GLY A 195 8.55 7.68 -12.80
CA GLY A 195 8.79 6.62 -11.83
C GLY A 195 8.64 7.07 -10.38
N ARG A 196 9.10 8.28 -10.05
CA ARG A 196 8.88 8.88 -8.71
C ARG A 196 7.40 9.11 -8.41
N ILE A 197 6.61 9.56 -9.39
CA ILE A 197 5.17 9.74 -9.21
C ILE A 197 4.52 8.41 -8.86
N VAL A 198 4.80 7.37 -9.66
CA VAL A 198 4.23 6.01 -9.43
C VAL A 198 4.61 5.50 -8.04
N GLN A 199 5.88 5.59 -7.68
CA GLN A 199 6.33 5.17 -6.35
C GLN A 199 5.65 5.94 -5.24
N ARG A 200 5.56 7.27 -5.33
CA ARG A 200 4.91 8.10 -4.32
C ARG A 200 3.43 7.81 -4.17
N LEU A 201 2.71 7.53 -5.26
CA LEU A 201 1.31 7.13 -5.18
C LEU A 201 1.15 5.81 -4.40
N ASN A 202 1.99 4.83 -4.70
CA ASN A 202 1.98 3.54 -4.00
C ASN A 202 2.35 3.69 -2.52
N GLU A 203 3.39 4.48 -2.20
CA GLU A 203 3.80 4.77 -0.82
C GLU A 203 2.67 5.47 -0.05
N ILE A 204 2.07 6.52 -0.60
CA ILE A 204 0.96 7.24 0.03
C ILE A 204 -0.20 6.28 0.28
N GLU A 205 -0.53 5.44 -0.68
CA GLU A 205 -1.66 4.52 -0.57
C GLU A 205 -1.44 3.47 0.54
N VAL A 206 -0.29 2.82 0.58
CA VAL A 206 -0.03 1.80 1.59
C VAL A 206 0.09 2.40 2.99
N TYR A 207 0.81 3.52 3.16
CA TYR A 207 0.96 4.13 4.49
C TYR A 207 -0.35 4.76 4.98
N LYS A 208 -1.17 5.33 4.09
CA LYS A 208 -2.53 5.77 4.43
C LYS A 208 -3.37 4.58 4.94
N THR A 209 -3.33 3.46 4.24
CA THR A 209 -4.06 2.24 4.63
C THR A 209 -3.58 1.73 5.98
N MET A 210 -2.27 1.61 6.20
CA MET A 210 -1.70 1.20 7.48
C MET A 210 -2.11 2.13 8.63
N SER A 211 -2.08 3.45 8.40
CA SER A 211 -2.51 4.43 9.40
C SER A 211 -4.00 4.28 9.74
N MET A 212 -4.86 4.01 8.76
CA MET A 212 -6.29 3.80 9.00
C MET A 212 -6.58 2.49 9.73
N LEU A 213 -5.86 1.41 9.41
CA LEU A 213 -5.96 0.15 10.16
C LEU A 213 -5.57 0.36 11.62
N GLY A 214 -4.44 1.03 11.89
CA GLY A 214 -4.04 1.37 13.26
C GLY A 214 -5.07 2.22 14.01
N LEU A 215 -5.76 3.15 13.32
CA LEU A 215 -6.84 3.93 13.91
C LEU A 215 -8.03 3.05 14.32
N PHE A 216 -8.43 2.10 13.48
CA PHE A 216 -9.53 1.18 13.81
C PHE A 216 -9.18 0.30 15.00
N GLN A 217 -7.98 -0.27 15.04
CA GLN A 217 -7.47 -1.05 16.19
C GLN A 217 -7.42 -0.22 17.48
N ALA A 218 -6.92 1.02 17.42
CA ALA A 218 -6.89 1.90 18.58
C ALA A 218 -8.29 2.22 19.13
N ARG A 219 -9.28 2.41 18.24
CA ARG A 219 -10.68 2.62 18.65
C ARG A 219 -11.29 1.40 19.31
N GLU A 220 -11.05 0.21 18.77
CA GLU A 220 -11.51 -1.04 19.34
C GLU A 220 -10.91 -1.29 20.74
N LEU A 221 -9.59 -1.14 20.87
CA LEU A 221 -8.89 -1.24 22.16
C LEU A 221 -9.42 -0.23 23.18
N SER A 222 -9.66 1.02 22.78
CA SER A 222 -10.21 2.05 23.67
C SER A 222 -11.58 1.66 24.21
N SER A 223 -12.45 1.07 23.38
CA SER A 223 -13.77 0.58 23.81
C SER A 223 -13.62 -0.56 24.83
N ARG A 224 -12.74 -1.51 24.58
CA ARG A 224 -12.47 -2.65 25.51
C ARG A 224 -11.87 -2.16 26.83
N LEU A 225 -10.94 -1.22 26.81
CA LEU A 225 -10.37 -0.62 28.02
C LEU A 225 -11.43 0.08 28.87
N SER A 226 -12.35 0.84 28.23
CA SER A 226 -13.44 1.49 28.97
C SER A 226 -14.37 0.48 29.63
N ALA A 227 -14.64 -0.67 28.99
CA ALA A 227 -15.43 -1.73 29.59
C ALA A 227 -14.73 -2.36 30.82
N VAL A 228 -13.42 -2.59 30.71
CA VAL A 228 -12.60 -3.10 31.86
C VAL A 228 -12.58 -2.10 33.01
N ASP A 229 -12.38 -0.80 32.73
CA ASP A 229 -12.41 0.26 33.73
C ASP A 229 -13.75 0.32 34.49
N HIS A 230 -14.87 0.17 33.74
CA HIS A 230 -16.19 0.12 34.35
C HIS A 230 -16.33 -1.08 35.27
N SER A 231 -15.97 -2.30 34.81
CA SER A 231 -16.03 -3.52 35.63
C SER A 231 -15.12 -3.44 36.85
N MET A 232 -13.93 -2.87 36.71
CA MET A 232 -13.03 -2.63 37.87
C MET A 232 -13.68 -1.66 38.88
N SER A 233 -14.31 -0.59 38.41
CA SER A 233 -14.98 0.38 39.26
C SER A 233 -16.15 -0.24 40.03
N GLU A 234 -16.94 -1.12 39.37
CA GLU A 234 -18.02 -1.87 40.04
C GLU A 234 -17.48 -2.85 41.10
N LEU A 235 -16.39 -3.58 40.79
CA LEU A 235 -15.75 -4.47 41.75
C LEU A 235 -15.19 -3.72 42.98
N VAL A 236 -14.54 -2.58 42.77
CA VAL A 236 -14.04 -1.73 43.87
C VAL A 236 -15.19 -1.20 44.72
N ALA A 237 -16.28 -0.77 44.09
CA ALA A 237 -17.47 -0.33 44.84
C ALA A 237 -18.08 -1.46 45.63
N ALA A 238 -18.21 -2.67 45.06
CA ALA A 238 -18.72 -3.84 45.77
C ALA A 238 -17.82 -4.30 46.96
N LEU A 239 -16.52 -4.21 46.80
CA LEU A 239 -15.55 -4.50 47.90
C LEU A 239 -15.56 -3.46 49.00
N SER A 240 -15.99 -2.22 48.70
CA SER A 240 -16.08 -1.13 49.66
C SER A 240 -17.42 -1.12 50.43
N ASP A 241 -18.41 -1.94 49.99
CA ASP A 241 -19.68 -2.10 50.68
C ASP A 241 -19.53 -3.12 51.82
N GLU A 242 -19.52 -2.67 53.07
CA GLU A 242 -19.36 -3.49 54.31
C GLU A 242 -20.42 -4.57 54.45
N ASN A 243 -21.51 -4.53 53.66
CA ASN A 243 -22.62 -5.50 53.71
C ASN A 243 -22.46 -6.68 52.72
N VAL A 244 -21.44 -6.70 51.90
CA VAL A 244 -21.20 -7.80 50.93
C VAL A 244 -19.99 -8.64 51.38
N SER A 245 -20.19 -9.94 51.63
CA SER A 245 -19.09 -10.82 51.99
C SER A 245 -18.14 -10.98 50.80
N ALA A 246 -16.82 -11.02 51.08
CA ALA A 246 -15.79 -11.18 50.07
C ALA A 246 -15.96 -12.44 49.20
N GLU A 247 -16.65 -13.44 49.66
CA GLU A 247 -16.95 -14.71 48.96
C GLU A 247 -18.00 -14.56 47.86
N ALA A 248 -18.90 -13.60 47.98
CA ALA A 248 -19.96 -13.36 46.95
C ALA A 248 -19.45 -12.67 45.69
N ASN A 249 -18.23 -12.20 45.68
CA ASN A 249 -17.61 -11.49 44.53
C ASN A 249 -16.66 -12.37 43.71
N LEU A 250 -16.55 -13.67 43.99
CA LEU A 250 -15.65 -14.61 43.32
C LEU A 250 -16.35 -15.59 42.36
N ASP A 251 -17.67 -15.49 42.18
CA ASP A 251 -18.47 -16.20 41.17
C ASP A 251 -18.73 -15.27 39.96
#